data_d8aa7b75ae5ee97633d4e8d0fdea20bf
#
_entry.id   d8aa7b75ae5ee97633d4e8d0fdea20bf
#
_cell.length_a   1.000
_cell.length_b   1.000
_cell.length_c   1.000
_cell.angle_alpha   90.00
_cell.angle_beta   90.00
_cell.angle_gamma   90.00
#
_symmetry.space_group_name_H-M   'P 1'
#
loop_
_entity.id
_entity.type
_entity.pdbx_description
1 polymer ?
#
loop_
_entity_poly.entity_id
_entity_poly.type
_entity_poly.pdbx_seq_one_letter_code
_entity_poly.pdbx_strand_id
1 'polypeptide(L)'
;MKDLINLFDQLNWENADNYPEGTFKKTLRDEDGAKTILLKMPAGFRMELHSHITSEQNFVLKGAFTYQGFTYHEGSYQHFNAHEDHGPYYSKDGALVLVIWDPYKPDE
;
A
#
# COMPACT_ATOMS: atom_id res chain seq x y z
N MET A 1 -21.47 -13.16 10.25
CA MET A 1 -20.28 -13.68 9.56
C MET A 1 -19.81 -12.66 8.53
N LYS A 2 -18.52 -12.46 8.46
CA LYS A 2 -17.97 -11.55 7.46
C LYS A 2 -17.96 -12.21 6.08
N ASP A 3 -18.15 -11.40 5.07
CA ASP A 3 -18.12 -11.89 3.70
C ASP A 3 -16.70 -12.35 3.34
N LEU A 4 -16.63 -13.37 2.49
CA LEU A 4 -15.38 -13.82 1.94
C LEU A 4 -14.94 -12.81 0.89
N ILE A 5 -13.73 -12.29 1.03
CA ILE A 5 -13.16 -11.32 0.10
C ILE A 5 -12.06 -11.99 -0.70
N ASN A 6 -12.17 -11.93 -2.03
CA ASN A 6 -11.09 -12.36 -2.91
C ASN A 6 -10.23 -11.14 -3.25
N LEU A 7 -8.95 -11.19 -2.90
CA LEU A 7 -8.06 -10.06 -3.10
C LEU A 7 -7.80 -9.72 -4.57
N PHE A 8 -8.09 -10.64 -5.47
CA PHE A 8 -7.80 -10.46 -6.90
C PHE A 8 -9.03 -10.15 -7.75
N ASP A 9 -10.23 -10.02 -7.15
CA ASP A 9 -11.42 -9.73 -7.94
C ASP A 9 -11.42 -8.27 -8.43
N GLN A 10 -12.29 -7.95 -9.37
CA GLN A 10 -12.36 -6.65 -10.00
C GLN A 10 -13.44 -5.74 -9.39
N LEU A 11 -14.06 -6.17 -8.30
CA LEU A 11 -15.18 -5.45 -7.70
C LEU A 11 -14.73 -4.48 -6.62
N ASN A 12 -15.52 -3.42 -6.44
CA ASN A 12 -15.41 -2.51 -5.30
C ASN A 12 -14.11 -1.69 -5.23
N TRP A 13 -13.47 -1.48 -6.37
CA TRP A 13 -12.32 -0.58 -6.42
C TRP A 13 -12.79 0.88 -6.42
N GLU A 14 -12.09 1.72 -5.68
CA GLU A 14 -12.34 3.16 -5.61
C GLU A 14 -11.07 3.93 -5.87
N ASN A 15 -11.18 5.20 -6.25
CA ASN A 15 -10.01 6.03 -6.44
C ASN A 15 -9.24 6.15 -5.14
N ALA A 16 -7.92 6.06 -5.22
CA ALA A 16 -7.05 6.24 -4.07
C ALA A 16 -6.61 7.72 -4.02
N ASP A 17 -7.37 8.53 -3.28
CA ASP A 17 -7.02 9.93 -3.08
C ASP A 17 -5.66 10.02 -2.38
N ASN A 18 -4.92 11.08 -2.61
CA ASN A 18 -3.57 11.28 -2.09
C ASN A 18 -2.51 10.36 -2.70
N TYR A 19 -2.86 9.61 -3.72
CA TYR A 19 -1.93 8.82 -4.53
C TYR A 19 -1.92 9.35 -5.97
N PRO A 20 -0.91 8.99 -6.76
CA PRO A 20 -0.87 9.39 -8.17
C PRO A 20 -2.16 9.00 -8.92
N GLU A 21 -2.52 9.78 -9.92
CA GLU A 21 -3.71 9.53 -10.74
C GLU A 21 -3.65 8.13 -11.34
N GLY A 22 -4.81 7.46 -11.36
CA GLY A 22 -4.91 6.10 -11.86
C GLY A 22 -4.66 5.04 -10.82
N THR A 23 -4.38 5.44 -9.58
CA THR A 23 -4.23 4.52 -8.47
C THR A 23 -5.60 4.23 -7.86
N PHE A 24 -5.87 2.96 -7.62
CA PHE A 24 -7.12 2.51 -7.01
C PHE A 24 -6.83 1.79 -5.71
N LYS A 25 -7.81 1.79 -4.83
CA LYS A 25 -7.71 1.07 -3.56
C LYS A 25 -8.99 0.30 -3.27
N LYS A 26 -8.84 -0.73 -2.44
CA LYS A 26 -9.96 -1.46 -1.86
C LYS A 26 -9.68 -1.54 -0.36
N THR A 27 -10.57 -0.96 0.45
CA THR A 27 -10.39 -0.98 1.91
C THR A 27 -10.90 -2.30 2.46
N LEU A 28 -10.03 -3.04 3.13
CA LEU A 28 -10.36 -4.35 3.72
C LEU A 28 -10.69 -4.22 5.19
N ARG A 29 -10.04 -3.29 5.88
CA ARG A 29 -10.24 -3.04 7.30
C ARG A 29 -9.97 -1.57 7.58
N ASP A 30 -10.83 -0.95 8.39
CA ASP A 30 -10.62 0.41 8.86
C ASP A 30 -11.38 0.57 10.17
N GLU A 31 -10.72 0.22 11.29
CA GLU A 31 -11.34 0.25 12.61
C GLU A 31 -10.32 0.56 13.69
N ASP A 32 -10.68 1.41 14.62
CA ASP A 32 -9.85 1.77 15.78
C ASP A 32 -8.44 2.20 15.40
N GLY A 33 -8.28 2.84 14.24
CA GLY A 33 -6.99 3.28 13.73
C GLY A 33 -6.19 2.22 12.99
N ALA A 34 -6.60 0.97 13.04
CA ALA A 34 -5.98 -0.09 12.24
C ALA A 34 -6.57 -0.06 10.84
N LYS A 35 -5.72 -0.05 9.82
CA LYS A 35 -6.18 0.06 8.45
C LYS A 35 -5.43 -0.90 7.53
N THR A 36 -6.19 -1.58 6.68
CA THR A 36 -5.64 -2.49 5.67
C THR A 36 -6.30 -2.19 4.34
N ILE A 37 -5.50 -1.96 3.32
CA ILE A 37 -6.01 -1.75 1.97
C ILE A 37 -5.28 -2.62 0.95
N LEU A 38 -5.94 -2.85 -0.18
CA LEU A 38 -5.25 -3.24 -1.40
C LEU A 38 -5.01 -1.98 -2.19
N LEU A 39 -3.80 -1.80 -2.66
CA LEU A 39 -3.41 -0.66 -3.48
C LEU A 39 -3.06 -1.16 -4.87
N LYS A 40 -3.75 -0.64 -5.87
CA LYS A 40 -3.50 -0.99 -7.27
C LYS A 40 -2.75 0.15 -7.94
N MET A 41 -1.46 -0.04 -8.12
CA MET A 41 -0.60 0.94 -8.77
C MET A 41 -0.73 0.79 -10.29
N PRO A 42 -0.99 1.90 -11.03
CA PRO A 42 -1.00 1.84 -12.48
C PRO A 42 0.42 1.74 -13.03
N ALA A 43 0.54 1.37 -14.30
CA ALA A 43 1.81 1.48 -15.01
C ALA A 43 2.28 2.94 -14.97
N GLY A 44 3.55 3.16 -14.69
CA GLY A 44 4.10 4.50 -14.54
C GLY A 44 3.84 5.16 -13.20
N PHE A 45 3.32 4.41 -12.23
CA PHE A 45 3.10 4.93 -10.87
C PHE A 45 4.40 5.52 -10.31
N ARG A 46 4.31 6.73 -9.77
CA ARG A 46 5.44 7.38 -9.12
C ARG A 46 4.95 8.19 -7.93
N MET A 47 5.47 7.88 -6.75
CA MET A 47 5.09 8.53 -5.51
C MET A 47 6.32 9.02 -4.77
N GLU A 48 6.32 10.29 -4.42
CA GLU A 48 7.47 10.95 -3.81
C GLU A 48 7.66 10.52 -2.35
N LEU A 49 8.79 10.93 -1.79
CA LEU A 49 9.14 10.68 -0.39
C LEU A 49 8.06 11.21 0.55
N HIS A 50 7.66 10.41 1.50
CA HIS A 50 6.66 10.78 2.50
C HIS A 50 6.85 9.96 3.78
N SER A 51 6.14 10.32 4.84
CA SER A 51 6.14 9.57 6.08
C SER A 51 4.75 9.54 6.68
N HIS A 52 4.52 8.61 7.59
CA HIS A 52 3.26 8.47 8.33
C HIS A 52 3.52 8.45 9.83
N ILE A 53 2.50 8.79 10.62
CA ILE A 53 2.58 8.72 12.09
C ILE A 53 2.43 7.29 12.62
N THR A 54 2.11 6.35 11.74
CA THR A 54 1.94 4.92 12.10
C THR A 54 2.92 4.07 11.33
N SER A 55 3.20 2.87 11.84
CA SER A 55 4.01 1.91 11.11
C SER A 55 3.23 1.36 9.92
N GLU A 56 3.95 0.91 8.90
CA GLU A 56 3.36 0.42 7.66
C GLU A 56 4.05 -0.85 7.20
N GLN A 57 3.25 -1.81 6.74
CA GLN A 57 3.74 -3.04 6.11
C GLN A 57 3.19 -3.13 4.70
N ASN A 58 4.04 -3.53 3.75
CA ASN A 58 3.67 -3.72 2.36
C ASN A 58 4.01 -5.13 1.91
N PHE A 59 3.04 -5.78 1.26
CA PHE A 59 3.21 -7.11 0.66
C PHE A 59 2.91 -7.01 -0.83
N VAL A 60 3.86 -7.34 -1.68
CA VAL A 60 3.65 -7.30 -3.14
C VAL A 60 2.95 -8.58 -3.56
N LEU A 61 1.68 -8.46 -3.99
CA LEU A 61 0.87 -9.60 -4.41
C LEU A 61 1.03 -9.90 -5.90
N LYS A 62 1.18 -8.87 -6.74
CA LYS A 62 1.40 -8.99 -8.18
C LYS A 62 2.23 -7.83 -8.66
N GLY A 63 2.97 -8.03 -9.76
CA GLY A 63 3.77 -6.98 -10.36
C GLY A 63 5.01 -6.66 -9.54
N ALA A 64 5.46 -5.42 -9.64
CA ALA A 64 6.66 -4.99 -8.95
C ALA A 64 6.71 -3.48 -8.82
N PHE A 65 7.40 -2.99 -7.80
CA PHE A 65 7.80 -1.59 -7.72
C PHE A 65 9.26 -1.49 -7.32
N THR A 66 9.86 -0.35 -7.63
CA THR A 66 11.22 -0.05 -7.20
C THR A 66 11.22 0.94 -6.05
N TYR A 67 12.16 0.78 -5.15
CA TYR A 67 12.36 1.62 -4.00
C TYR A 67 13.85 1.61 -3.66
N GLN A 68 14.45 2.79 -3.62
CA GLN A 68 15.88 2.94 -3.31
C GLN A 68 16.80 2.03 -4.15
N GLY A 69 16.50 1.92 -5.45
CA GLY A 69 17.31 1.14 -6.36
C GLY A 69 17.08 -0.36 -6.37
N PHE A 70 16.19 -0.84 -5.49
CA PHE A 70 15.84 -2.26 -5.44
C PHE A 70 14.45 -2.49 -6.02
N THR A 71 14.28 -3.61 -6.71
CA THR A 71 12.98 -4.01 -7.25
C THR A 71 12.32 -5.00 -6.31
N TYR A 72 11.12 -4.66 -5.86
CA TYR A 72 10.29 -5.50 -5.00
C TYR A 72 9.30 -6.23 -5.88
N HIS A 73 9.61 -7.49 -6.18
CA HIS A 73 8.77 -8.36 -7.01
C HIS A 73 7.67 -9.01 -6.18
N GLU A 74 6.77 -9.72 -6.88
CA GLU A 74 5.73 -10.53 -6.27
C GLU A 74 6.31 -11.40 -5.14
N GLY A 75 5.66 -11.36 -3.98
CA GLY A 75 6.10 -12.06 -2.78
C GLY A 75 7.01 -11.24 -1.86
N SER A 76 7.41 -10.04 -2.26
CA SER A 76 8.26 -9.19 -1.42
C SER A 76 7.50 -8.60 -0.24
N TYR A 77 8.22 -8.37 0.84
CA TYR A 77 7.71 -7.76 2.07
C TYR A 77 8.57 -6.56 2.45
N GLN A 78 7.94 -5.50 2.91
CA GLN A 78 8.61 -4.26 3.31
C GLN A 78 7.94 -3.71 4.56
N HIS A 79 8.74 -3.21 5.51
CA HIS A 79 8.23 -2.62 6.75
C HIS A 79 8.87 -1.26 7.01
N PHE A 80 8.06 -0.31 7.43
CA PHE A 80 8.51 1.01 7.89
C PHE A 80 8.02 1.28 9.29
N ASN A 81 8.90 1.83 10.12
CA ASN A 81 8.52 2.30 11.45
C ASN A 81 7.71 3.61 11.33
N ALA A 82 6.94 3.93 12.36
CA ALA A 82 6.26 5.22 12.44
C ALA A 82 7.27 6.35 12.28
N HIS A 83 6.88 7.40 11.58
CA HIS A 83 7.68 8.61 11.31
C HIS A 83 8.91 8.38 10.42
N GLU A 84 9.12 7.15 9.95
CA GLU A 84 10.20 6.86 9.03
C GLU A 84 9.81 7.33 7.62
N ASP A 85 10.70 8.08 6.97
CA ASP A 85 10.48 8.52 5.58
C ASP A 85 10.56 7.31 4.65
N HIS A 86 9.63 7.23 3.69
CA HIS A 86 9.67 6.20 2.67
C HIS A 86 9.23 6.72 1.31
N GLY A 87 9.84 6.19 0.28
CA GLY A 87 9.74 6.65 -1.09
C GLY A 87 11.07 7.18 -1.58
N PRO A 88 11.17 7.68 -2.82
CA PRO A 88 10.11 7.57 -3.81
C PRO A 88 9.89 6.13 -4.26
N TYR A 89 8.65 5.86 -4.66
CA TYR A 89 8.25 4.58 -5.23
C TYR A 89 8.03 4.75 -6.73
N TYR A 90 8.38 3.75 -7.50
CA TYR A 90 8.11 3.74 -8.93
C TYR A 90 7.68 2.33 -9.36
N SER A 91 6.61 2.23 -10.14
CA SER A 91 6.20 0.96 -10.75
C SER A 91 6.06 1.15 -12.24
N LYS A 92 6.95 0.53 -13.01
CA LYS A 92 6.95 0.64 -14.46
C LYS A 92 5.68 0.06 -15.08
N ASP A 93 5.31 -1.14 -14.67
CA ASP A 93 4.20 -1.88 -15.28
C ASP A 93 2.99 -2.03 -14.37
N GLY A 94 3.03 -1.46 -13.19
CA GLY A 94 1.97 -1.56 -12.20
C GLY A 94 2.24 -2.64 -11.16
N ALA A 95 1.50 -2.58 -10.06
CA ALA A 95 1.63 -3.54 -8.99
C ALA A 95 0.35 -3.60 -8.17
N LEU A 96 0.12 -4.74 -7.54
CA LEU A 96 -0.94 -4.91 -6.55
C LEU A 96 -0.26 -5.15 -5.21
N VAL A 97 -0.52 -4.27 -4.24
CA VAL A 97 0.17 -4.28 -2.95
C VAL A 97 -0.85 -4.31 -1.82
N LEU A 98 -0.64 -5.20 -0.87
CA LEU A 98 -1.40 -5.20 0.37
C LEU A 98 -0.67 -4.29 1.35
N VAL A 99 -1.36 -3.26 1.84
CA VAL A 99 -0.78 -2.26 2.75
C VAL A 99 -1.50 -2.33 4.08
N ILE A 100 -0.73 -2.45 5.16
CA ILE A 100 -1.26 -2.54 6.52
C ILE A 100 -0.64 -1.44 7.37
N TRP A 101 -1.49 -0.60 8.00
CA TRP A 101 -1.07 0.39 8.98
C TRP A 101 -1.54 -0.03 10.36
N ASP A 102 -0.63 0.07 11.33
CA ASP A 102 -0.97 -0.15 12.72
C ASP A 102 -1.67 1.08 13.29
N PRO A 103 -2.47 0.93 14.36
CA PRO A 103 -3.05 2.09 15.03
C PRO A 103 -1.97 3.03 15.53
N TYR A 104 -2.29 4.33 15.51
CA TYR A 104 -1.40 5.33 16.09
C TYR A 104 -1.25 5.09 17.58
N LYS A 105 0.00 5.12 18.07
CA LYS A 105 0.32 4.98 19.49
C LYS A 105 1.10 6.23 19.91
N PRO A 106 0.50 7.10 20.72
CA PRO A 106 1.25 8.24 21.23
C PRO A 106 2.39 7.75 22.13
N ASP A 107 3.45 8.54 22.19
CA ASP A 107 4.56 8.25 23.08
C ASP A 107 4.08 8.23 24.54
N GLU A 108 4.57 7.30 25.29
CA GLU A 108 4.24 7.16 26.69
C GLU A 108 5.22 7.95 27.56
#